data_d4e17ce5112916ff2362f4a72d2dd381
#
_entry.id   d4e17ce5112916ff2362f4a72d2dd381
#
_cell.length_a   1.000
_cell.length_b   1.000
_cell.length_c   1.000
_cell.angle_alpha   90.00
_cell.angle_beta   90.00
_cell.angle_gamma   90.00
#
_symmetry.space_group_name_H-M   'P 1'
#
loop_
_entity.id
_entity.type
_entity.pdbx_description
1 polymer ?
#
loop_
_entity_poly.entity_id
_entity_poly.type
_entity_poly.pdbx_seq_one_letter_code
_entity_poly.pdbx_strand_id
1 'polypeptide(L)'
;MQPRCARCATLTVCVAVLASPSASAQSEPDPTLGYDYAEIGTARQLATSGAQRALSTSLSAMYANPANVAAGELYHVGAFAQIWPEADRQTYGVGAIDSLLSSSDLAGGVVATYNLQDSDGLDREWTDVRAVLAYPFSESFSLGLGGRYLTLSQGGVGPLGASFASSGLPGEPIVRELSVDAGATYRPSETFAIALVGTNLSEPGHGFLPTTLGAGIGYGQRQLGVEADLVLDFTTWDRTELRTMVGVEALVGEHLGLRAGYRYDGGAEGHAASAGIAYIHRELVLDLAVRRLFSPDTLTTIVLGFTYHLEATALTPSPGDTF
;
A
#
# COMPACT_ATOMS: atom_id res chain seq x y z
N MET A 1 46.61 11.70 -35.15
CA MET A 1 45.77 11.96 -33.98
C MET A 1 44.36 12.27 -34.48
N GLN A 2 43.46 11.27 -34.44
CA GLN A 2 42.05 11.42 -34.81
C GLN A 2 41.22 11.41 -33.51
N PRO A 3 40.21 12.27 -33.34
CA PRO A 3 39.34 12.23 -32.18
C PRO A 3 38.29 11.15 -32.35
N ARG A 4 38.14 10.31 -31.33
CA ARG A 4 37.06 9.32 -31.21
C ARG A 4 35.74 10.02 -30.89
N CYS A 5 34.75 9.88 -31.77
CA CYS A 5 33.39 10.27 -31.58
C CYS A 5 32.71 9.32 -30.56
N ALA A 6 32.27 9.85 -29.41
CA ALA A 6 31.43 9.15 -28.47
C ALA A 6 30.00 9.05 -29.05
N ARG A 7 29.50 7.84 -29.28
CA ARG A 7 28.11 7.61 -29.66
C ARG A 7 27.24 7.71 -28.40
N CYS A 8 26.47 8.78 -28.30
CA CYS A 8 25.34 8.86 -27.40
C CYS A 8 24.27 7.87 -27.87
N ALA A 9 24.02 6.83 -27.10
CA ALA A 9 22.87 5.96 -27.28
C ALA A 9 21.65 6.63 -26.64
N THR A 10 20.76 7.15 -27.46
CA THR A 10 19.47 7.69 -27.01
C THR A 10 18.52 6.52 -26.76
N LEU A 11 18.22 6.25 -25.50
CA LEU A 11 17.23 5.27 -25.10
C LEU A 11 15.84 5.90 -25.23
N THR A 12 15.12 5.58 -26.29
CA THR A 12 13.73 5.99 -26.49
C THR A 12 12.82 5.01 -25.75
N VAL A 13 12.31 5.43 -24.59
CA VAL A 13 11.27 4.68 -23.87
C VAL A 13 9.93 5.04 -24.49
N CYS A 14 9.39 4.15 -25.33
CA CYS A 14 8.01 4.25 -25.81
C CYS A 14 7.05 3.78 -24.71
N VAL A 15 6.40 4.69 -24.02
CA VAL A 15 5.22 4.40 -23.19
C VAL A 15 4.02 4.32 -24.14
N ALA A 16 3.67 3.12 -24.56
CA ALA A 16 2.43 2.88 -25.31
C ALA A 16 1.26 2.89 -24.31
N VAL A 17 0.56 4.02 -24.21
CA VAL A 17 -0.75 4.08 -23.55
C VAL A 17 -1.76 3.46 -24.51
N LEU A 18 -2.14 2.20 -24.28
CA LEU A 18 -3.22 1.53 -24.98
C LEU A 18 -4.57 2.06 -24.46
N ALA A 19 -5.02 3.18 -25.00
CA ALA A 19 -6.39 3.63 -24.85
C ALA A 19 -7.28 2.88 -25.85
N SER A 20 -7.91 1.80 -25.43
CA SER A 20 -9.02 1.18 -26.15
C SER A 20 -10.32 1.79 -25.63
N PRO A 21 -11.16 2.43 -26.44
CA PRO A 21 -12.49 2.81 -26.03
C PRO A 21 -13.36 1.54 -25.99
N SER A 22 -13.48 0.92 -24.83
CA SER A 22 -14.51 -0.08 -24.60
C SER A 22 -15.81 0.64 -24.31
N ALA A 23 -16.80 0.52 -25.19
CA ALA A 23 -18.18 0.82 -24.85
C ALA A 23 -18.58 -0.18 -23.74
N SER A 24 -18.51 0.24 -22.50
CA SER A 24 -18.98 -0.55 -21.36
C SER A 24 -20.50 -0.60 -21.42
N ALA A 25 -21.08 -1.76 -21.71
CA ALA A 25 -22.37 -2.08 -21.10
C ALA A 25 -22.16 -1.90 -19.59
N GLN A 26 -23.02 -1.13 -18.92
CA GLN A 26 -23.03 -1.05 -17.47
C GLN A 26 -23.27 -2.46 -16.94
N SER A 27 -22.21 -3.15 -16.58
CA SER A 27 -22.29 -4.39 -15.83
C SER A 27 -22.76 -4.01 -14.41
N GLU A 28 -23.70 -4.77 -13.86
CA GLU A 28 -24.06 -4.62 -12.46
C GLU A 28 -22.78 -4.63 -11.60
N PRO A 29 -22.71 -3.80 -10.57
CA PRO A 29 -21.51 -3.73 -9.72
C PRO A 29 -21.28 -5.11 -9.12
N ASP A 30 -20.09 -5.66 -9.37
CA ASP A 30 -19.70 -6.95 -8.84
C ASP A 30 -19.58 -6.84 -7.31
N PRO A 31 -20.36 -7.61 -6.53
CA PRO A 31 -20.27 -7.60 -5.07
C PRO A 31 -18.89 -8.04 -4.55
N THR A 32 -18.06 -8.70 -5.36
CA THR A 32 -16.67 -9.04 -5.02
C THR A 32 -15.76 -7.79 -4.97
N LEU A 33 -16.19 -6.66 -5.51
CA LEU A 33 -15.49 -5.37 -5.34
C LEU A 33 -15.39 -4.93 -3.87
N GLY A 34 -16.20 -5.48 -2.97
CA GLY A 34 -16.03 -5.29 -1.51
C GLY A 34 -14.66 -5.71 -1.00
N TYR A 35 -14.06 -6.70 -1.62
CA TYR A 35 -12.71 -7.15 -1.35
C TYR A 35 -11.63 -6.11 -1.65
N ASP A 36 -11.75 -5.36 -2.75
CA ASP A 36 -10.82 -4.28 -3.11
C ASP A 36 -10.96 -3.04 -2.21
N TYR A 37 -12.02 -2.91 -1.41
CA TYR A 37 -12.13 -1.82 -0.43
C TYR A 37 -11.04 -1.87 0.64
N ALA A 38 -10.53 -3.04 0.97
CA ALA A 38 -9.44 -3.21 1.91
C ALA A 38 -8.07 -2.77 1.33
N GLU A 39 -7.95 -2.68 0.02
CA GLU A 39 -6.69 -2.37 -0.68
C GLU A 39 -6.48 -0.89 -0.90
N ILE A 40 -6.32 -0.17 0.19
CA ILE A 40 -5.85 1.20 0.18
C ILE A 40 -4.34 1.17 0.40
N GLY A 41 -3.62 1.94 -0.38
CA GLY A 41 -2.17 1.99 -0.26
C GLY A 41 -1.55 3.19 -0.94
N THR A 42 -0.28 3.40 -0.66
CA THR A 42 0.53 4.45 -1.29
C THR A 42 0.82 4.13 -2.75
N ALA A 43 1.28 5.12 -3.50
CA ALA A 43 1.70 4.93 -4.89
C ALA A 43 2.83 3.89 -5.02
N ARG A 44 3.77 3.85 -4.06
CA ARG A 44 4.84 2.86 -4.02
C ARG A 44 4.28 1.44 -3.91
N GLN A 45 3.32 1.23 -3.01
CA GLN A 45 2.69 -0.07 -2.82
C GLN A 45 1.88 -0.51 -4.04
N LEU A 46 1.13 0.42 -4.66
CA LEU A 46 0.40 0.14 -5.88
C LEU A 46 1.34 -0.23 -7.02
N ALA A 47 2.44 0.53 -7.21
CA ALA A 47 3.41 0.32 -8.29
C ALA A 47 4.10 -1.04 -8.24
N THR A 48 4.24 -1.63 -7.04
CA THR A 48 4.80 -2.98 -6.85
C THR A 48 3.72 -4.06 -6.73
N SER A 49 2.47 -3.76 -7.13
CA SER A 49 1.32 -4.65 -7.02
C SER A 49 1.07 -5.20 -5.60
N GLY A 50 1.53 -4.48 -4.56
CA GLY A 50 1.39 -4.87 -3.15
C GLY A 50 2.51 -5.73 -2.58
N ALA A 51 3.54 -6.08 -3.36
CA ALA A 51 4.72 -6.81 -2.90
C ALA A 51 5.63 -5.88 -2.08
N GLN A 52 5.35 -5.75 -0.78
CA GLN A 52 6.04 -4.83 0.12
C GLN A 52 6.08 -5.29 1.59
N ARG A 53 5.91 -6.58 1.87
CA ARG A 53 5.93 -7.07 3.26
C ARG A 53 7.31 -7.09 3.87
N ALA A 54 8.33 -7.35 3.06
CA ALA A 54 9.72 -7.43 3.52
C ALA A 54 10.49 -6.10 3.40
N LEU A 55 10.24 -5.31 2.33
CA LEU A 55 11.02 -4.10 1.99
C LEU A 55 10.25 -2.78 2.12
N SER A 56 9.01 -2.79 2.62
CA SER A 56 8.28 -1.54 2.84
C SER A 56 9.01 -0.62 3.81
N THR A 57 8.85 0.67 3.58
CA THR A 57 9.30 1.74 4.49
C THR A 57 8.28 2.87 4.43
N SER A 58 8.38 3.86 5.32
CA SER A 58 7.55 5.05 5.26
C SER A 58 6.05 4.70 5.36
N LEU A 59 5.16 5.52 4.79
CA LEU A 59 3.71 5.28 4.79
C LEU A 59 3.32 3.92 4.19
N SER A 60 4.11 3.35 3.28
CA SER A 60 3.84 2.01 2.74
C SER A 60 3.90 0.93 3.82
N ALA A 61 4.77 1.08 4.82
CA ALA A 61 4.87 0.13 5.94
C ALA A 61 3.60 0.07 6.79
N MET A 62 2.89 1.20 6.92
CA MET A 62 1.61 1.27 7.64
C MET A 62 0.54 0.33 7.08
N TYR A 63 0.63 0.01 5.79
CA TYR A 63 -0.33 -0.84 5.07
C TYR A 63 0.22 -2.26 4.84
N ALA A 64 1.53 -2.40 4.66
CA ALA A 64 2.13 -3.65 4.23
C ALA A 64 2.67 -4.50 5.39
N ASN A 65 3.35 -3.88 6.35
CA ASN A 65 3.96 -4.56 7.49
C ASN A 65 4.29 -3.57 8.62
N PRO A 66 3.58 -3.63 9.74
CA PRO A 66 3.82 -2.73 10.87
C PRO A 66 5.26 -2.79 11.41
N ALA A 67 5.95 -3.94 11.35
CA ALA A 67 7.33 -4.07 11.83
C ALA A 67 8.32 -3.19 11.05
N ASN A 68 8.02 -2.87 9.80
CA ASN A 68 8.89 -2.10 8.92
C ASN A 68 8.80 -0.58 9.13
N VAL A 69 7.88 -0.10 9.96
CA VAL A 69 7.82 1.32 10.34
C VAL A 69 9.13 1.76 10.99
N ALA A 70 9.78 0.88 11.77
CA ALA A 70 11.07 1.16 12.39
C ALA A 70 12.25 1.27 11.41
N ALA A 71 12.10 0.79 10.16
CA ALA A 71 13.21 0.76 9.20
C ALA A 71 13.47 2.09 8.49
N GLY A 72 12.62 3.10 8.69
CA GLY A 72 12.70 4.37 7.97
C GLY A 72 13.72 5.37 8.50
N GLU A 73 13.98 5.35 9.80
CA GLU A 73 14.87 6.26 10.53
C GLU A 73 14.65 7.76 10.22
N LEU A 74 13.40 8.13 9.93
CA LEU A 74 13.00 9.47 9.52
C LEU A 74 11.68 9.87 10.17
N TYR A 75 11.50 11.17 10.40
CA TYR A 75 10.20 11.76 10.64
C TYR A 75 9.64 12.31 9.33
N HIS A 76 8.45 11.86 8.93
CA HIS A 76 7.85 12.32 7.70
C HIS A 76 6.33 12.37 7.77
N VAL A 77 5.78 13.25 6.94
CA VAL A 77 4.34 13.34 6.67
C VAL A 77 4.11 13.05 5.20
N GLY A 78 2.98 12.47 4.88
CA GLY A 78 2.63 12.18 3.50
C GLY A 78 1.14 12.23 3.27
N ALA A 79 0.79 12.42 2.02
CA ALA A 79 -0.58 12.39 1.53
C ALA A 79 -0.64 11.66 0.20
N PHE A 80 -1.78 11.08 -0.12
CA PHE A 80 -2.01 10.47 -1.41
C PHE A 80 -3.48 10.60 -1.82
N ALA A 81 -3.69 10.58 -3.12
CA ALA A 81 -5.01 10.43 -3.74
C ALA A 81 -5.00 9.20 -4.64
N GLN A 82 -6.02 8.38 -4.53
CA GLN A 82 -6.18 7.15 -5.32
C GLN A 82 -7.54 7.20 -6.02
N ILE A 83 -7.58 6.84 -7.30
CA ILE A 83 -8.76 6.93 -8.16
C ILE A 83 -8.95 5.61 -8.89
N TRP A 84 -10.20 5.14 -8.96
CA TRP A 84 -10.66 4.00 -9.75
C TRP A 84 -11.75 4.47 -10.71
N PRO A 85 -11.40 4.87 -11.93
CA PRO A 85 -12.36 5.46 -12.87
C PRO A 85 -13.56 4.56 -13.19
N GLU A 86 -13.31 3.25 -13.34
CA GLU A 86 -14.38 2.29 -13.70
C GLU A 86 -15.33 1.98 -12.54
N ALA A 87 -14.89 2.21 -11.28
CA ALA A 87 -15.67 1.95 -10.07
C ALA A 87 -16.26 3.23 -9.47
N ASP A 88 -16.07 4.38 -10.11
CA ASP A 88 -16.43 5.70 -9.58
C ASP A 88 -16.01 5.88 -8.11
N ARG A 89 -14.76 5.50 -7.82
CA ARG A 89 -14.21 5.49 -6.48
C ARG A 89 -13.01 6.42 -6.37
N GLN A 90 -12.95 7.12 -5.24
CA GLN A 90 -11.85 8.01 -4.86
C GLN A 90 -11.44 7.76 -3.41
N THR A 91 -10.16 7.83 -3.14
CA THR A 91 -9.59 7.73 -1.78
C THR A 91 -8.59 8.84 -1.57
N TYR A 92 -8.68 9.51 -0.44
CA TYR A 92 -7.72 10.52 0.00
C TYR A 92 -7.12 10.07 1.32
N GLY A 93 -5.80 10.04 1.38
CA GLY A 93 -5.06 9.59 2.56
C GLY A 93 -4.04 10.61 3.03
N VAL A 94 -3.90 10.71 4.35
CA VAL A 94 -2.88 11.53 5.00
C VAL A 94 -2.33 10.78 6.21
N GLY A 95 -1.02 10.88 6.44
CA GLY A 95 -0.40 10.22 7.58
C GLY A 95 0.92 10.84 7.97
N ALA A 96 1.35 10.49 9.17
CA ALA A 96 2.65 10.86 9.73
C ALA A 96 3.31 9.64 10.37
N ILE A 97 4.62 9.55 10.22
CA ILE A 97 5.44 8.50 10.83
C ILE A 97 6.62 9.15 11.52
N ASP A 98 6.87 8.68 12.73
CA ASP A 98 8.10 8.92 13.49
C ASP A 98 8.83 7.59 13.63
N SER A 99 9.92 7.44 12.92
CA SER A 99 10.84 6.32 13.03
C SER A 99 12.23 6.74 13.49
N LEU A 100 12.34 7.94 14.09
CA LEU A 100 13.56 8.40 14.76
C LEU A 100 13.72 7.66 16.09
N LEU A 101 14.56 6.64 16.12
CA LEU A 101 14.79 5.78 17.29
C LEU A 101 15.68 6.44 18.37
N SER A 102 15.68 7.77 18.44
CA SER A 102 16.67 8.52 19.21
C SER A 102 16.53 8.43 20.72
N SER A 103 15.37 8.06 21.26
CA SER A 103 15.17 8.06 22.73
C SER A 103 14.49 6.83 23.30
N SER A 104 13.77 6.07 22.52
CA SER A 104 12.94 4.95 23.00
C SER A 104 13.03 3.67 22.18
N ASP A 105 13.79 3.63 21.09
CA ASP A 105 13.81 2.54 20.10
C ASP A 105 12.41 2.18 19.57
N LEU A 106 11.41 3.02 19.82
CA LEU A 106 10.03 2.81 19.42
C LEU A 106 9.68 3.72 18.24
N ALA A 107 9.35 3.13 17.12
CA ALA A 107 8.81 3.83 15.96
C ALA A 107 7.29 3.72 15.93
N GLY A 108 6.62 4.71 15.34
CA GLY A 108 5.18 4.67 15.22
C GLY A 108 4.64 5.61 14.15
N GLY A 109 3.38 5.44 13.83
CA GLY A 109 2.71 6.29 12.87
C GLY A 109 1.20 6.19 12.93
N VAL A 110 0.55 7.18 12.32
CA VAL A 110 -0.89 7.22 12.14
C VAL A 110 -1.18 7.61 10.69
N VAL A 111 -2.14 6.94 10.09
CA VAL A 111 -2.66 7.29 8.77
C VAL A 111 -4.18 7.22 8.79
N ALA A 112 -4.82 8.17 8.13
CA ALA A 112 -6.26 8.19 7.93
C ALA A 112 -6.56 8.29 6.44
N THR A 113 -7.59 7.58 6.00
CA THR A 113 -8.11 7.69 4.64
C THR A 113 -9.60 7.97 4.66
N TYR A 114 -10.04 8.77 3.72
CA TYR A 114 -11.44 9.02 3.41
C TYR A 114 -11.74 8.55 1.99
N ASN A 115 -12.80 7.79 1.84
CA ASN A 115 -13.13 7.07 0.63
C ASN A 115 -14.55 7.37 0.22
N LEU A 116 -14.75 7.55 -1.08
CA LEU A 116 -16.02 7.83 -1.72
C LEU A 116 -16.23 6.86 -2.87
N GLN A 117 -17.46 6.35 -3.03
CA GLN A 117 -17.85 5.53 -4.18
C GLN A 117 -19.35 5.66 -4.46
N ASP A 118 -19.71 5.92 -5.71
CA ASP A 118 -21.11 6.09 -6.13
C ASP A 118 -21.41 5.41 -7.49
N SER A 119 -20.77 4.31 -7.81
CA SER A 119 -20.96 3.59 -9.08
C SER A 119 -22.38 3.05 -9.31
N ASP A 120 -23.15 2.86 -8.24
CA ASP A 120 -24.50 2.29 -8.25
C ASP A 120 -25.56 3.21 -7.64
N GLY A 121 -25.24 4.50 -7.39
CA GLY A 121 -26.16 5.46 -6.80
C GLY A 121 -26.44 5.26 -5.32
N LEU A 122 -25.56 4.54 -4.60
CA LEU A 122 -25.72 4.27 -3.17
C LEU A 122 -24.87 5.16 -2.27
N ASP A 123 -24.12 6.11 -2.83
CA ASP A 123 -23.32 7.08 -2.08
C ASP A 123 -22.55 6.43 -0.92
N ARG A 124 -21.65 5.50 -1.23
CA ARG A 124 -20.84 4.87 -0.18
C ARG A 124 -19.70 5.77 0.23
N GLU A 125 -19.55 5.91 1.52
CA GLU A 125 -18.41 6.60 2.12
C GLU A 125 -17.84 5.79 3.28
N TRP A 126 -16.51 5.77 3.39
CA TRP A 126 -15.87 5.13 4.53
C TRP A 126 -14.56 5.80 4.92
N THR A 127 -14.29 5.70 6.21
CA THR A 127 -13.06 6.16 6.83
C THR A 127 -12.29 4.96 7.37
N ASP A 128 -11.00 4.89 7.07
CA ASP A 128 -10.07 3.89 7.58
C ASP A 128 -8.94 4.63 8.30
N VAL A 129 -8.80 4.41 9.59
CA VAL A 129 -7.74 4.99 10.41
C VAL A 129 -6.86 3.86 10.92
N ARG A 130 -5.55 4.01 10.75
CA ARG A 130 -4.56 3.05 11.24
C ARG A 130 -3.55 3.74 12.13
N ALA A 131 -3.20 3.08 13.23
CA ALA A 131 -2.09 3.45 14.10
C ALA A 131 -1.16 2.24 14.23
N VAL A 132 0.14 2.46 14.14
CA VAL A 132 1.14 1.40 14.18
C VAL A 132 2.24 1.77 15.16
N LEU A 133 2.72 0.76 15.89
CA LEU A 133 3.91 0.81 16.71
C LEU A 133 4.86 -0.32 16.30
N ALA A 134 6.15 -0.02 16.19
CA ALA A 134 7.19 -0.97 15.83
C ALA A 134 8.38 -0.85 16.76
N TYR A 135 8.98 -1.98 17.10
CA TYR A 135 10.16 -2.06 17.96
C TYR A 135 11.23 -2.93 17.30
N PRO A 136 12.42 -2.39 17.01
CA PRO A 136 13.58 -3.16 16.57
C PRO A 136 14.26 -3.82 17.78
N PHE A 137 14.08 -5.11 17.95
CA PHE A 137 14.73 -5.89 19.02
C PHE A 137 16.25 -6.04 18.79
N SER A 138 16.66 -5.95 17.52
CA SER A 138 18.06 -5.95 17.11
C SER A 138 18.16 -5.34 15.70
N GLU A 139 19.37 -5.14 15.20
CA GLU A 139 19.63 -4.69 13.83
C GLU A 139 19.00 -5.63 12.77
N SER A 140 18.82 -6.92 13.13
CA SER A 140 18.29 -7.91 12.22
C SER A 140 16.82 -8.29 12.44
N PHE A 141 16.19 -7.89 13.56
CA PHE A 141 14.84 -8.33 13.89
C PHE A 141 13.97 -7.23 14.46
N SER A 142 12.81 -7.02 13.86
CA SER A 142 11.80 -6.08 14.31
C SER A 142 10.41 -6.72 14.41
N LEU A 143 9.61 -6.24 15.36
CA LEU A 143 8.20 -6.56 15.51
C LEU A 143 7.37 -5.29 15.42
N GLY A 144 6.13 -5.42 14.97
CA GLY A 144 5.18 -4.32 14.90
C GLY A 144 3.77 -4.77 15.20
N LEU A 145 3.00 -3.86 15.77
CA LEU A 145 1.57 -4.01 16.03
C LEU A 145 0.84 -2.84 15.41
N GLY A 146 -0.29 -3.10 14.79
CA GLY A 146 -1.19 -2.12 14.21
C GLY A 146 -2.60 -2.23 14.78
N GLY A 147 -3.26 -1.09 14.95
CA GLY A 147 -4.69 -1.00 15.17
C GLY A 147 -5.32 -0.33 13.95
N ARG A 148 -6.44 -0.84 13.51
CA ARG A 148 -7.22 -0.33 12.39
C ARG A 148 -8.67 -0.12 12.77
N TYR A 149 -9.20 1.05 12.52
CA TYR A 149 -10.62 1.37 12.70
C TYR A 149 -11.24 1.71 11.35
N LEU A 150 -12.25 0.94 10.96
CA LEU A 150 -13.03 1.14 9.73
C LEU A 150 -14.47 1.48 10.07
N THR A 151 -15.00 2.52 9.45
CA THR A 151 -16.44 2.81 9.45
C THR A 151 -16.88 3.06 8.01
N LEU A 152 -17.95 2.38 7.57
CA LEU A 152 -18.52 2.47 6.23
C LEU A 152 -20.02 2.69 6.33
N SER A 153 -20.50 3.70 5.60
CA SER A 153 -21.93 4.03 5.44
C SER A 153 -22.32 4.07 3.97
N GLN A 154 -23.61 3.89 3.70
CA GLN A 154 -24.20 4.03 2.37
C GLN A 154 -25.61 4.63 2.44
N GLY A 155 -26.04 5.29 1.37
CA GLY A 155 -27.32 6.00 1.31
C GLY A 155 -28.56 5.12 1.14
N GLY A 156 -28.40 3.79 0.92
CA GLY A 156 -29.51 2.88 0.66
C GLY A 156 -29.20 1.43 0.96
N VAL A 157 -30.10 0.52 0.59
CA VAL A 157 -29.89 -0.92 0.68
C VAL A 157 -29.42 -1.42 -0.69
N GLY A 158 -28.18 -1.85 -0.76
CA GLY A 158 -27.55 -2.36 -1.98
C GLY A 158 -27.18 -3.85 -1.89
N PRO A 159 -26.39 -4.34 -2.85
CA PRO A 159 -25.92 -5.74 -2.87
C PRO A 159 -25.17 -6.17 -1.60
N LEU A 160 -24.51 -5.21 -0.95
CA LEU A 160 -23.80 -5.44 0.33
C LEU A 160 -24.73 -5.49 1.53
N GLY A 161 -26.04 -5.24 1.33
CA GLY A 161 -27.03 -5.19 2.41
C GLY A 161 -26.83 -3.99 3.35
N ALA A 162 -27.68 -3.89 4.37
CA ALA A 162 -27.56 -2.93 5.45
C ALA A 162 -27.11 -3.61 6.77
N SER A 163 -26.56 -4.82 6.70
CA SER A 163 -26.68 -5.78 7.80
C SER A 163 -25.40 -6.22 8.48
N PHE A 164 -24.20 -5.71 8.11
CA PHE A 164 -22.98 -6.26 8.73
C PHE A 164 -22.84 -5.90 10.20
N ALA A 165 -23.11 -4.66 10.58
CA ALA A 165 -22.98 -4.21 11.96
C ALA A 165 -24.02 -3.15 12.35
N SER A 166 -25.02 -2.85 11.49
CA SER A 166 -26.03 -1.83 11.74
C SER A 166 -27.40 -2.42 11.97
N SER A 167 -28.28 -1.64 12.61
CA SER A 167 -29.70 -1.95 12.74
C SER A 167 -30.47 -1.86 11.41
N GLY A 168 -29.82 -1.51 10.32
CA GLY A 168 -30.44 -1.27 9.01
C GLY A 168 -31.15 0.06 8.91
N LEU A 169 -30.96 0.97 9.85
CA LEU A 169 -31.55 2.30 9.85
C LEU A 169 -30.76 3.25 8.94
N PRO A 170 -31.42 4.15 8.19
CA PRO A 170 -30.75 5.16 7.40
C PRO A 170 -29.80 6.02 8.25
N GLY A 171 -28.59 6.22 7.76
CA GLY A 171 -27.56 7.03 8.44
C GLY A 171 -26.70 6.27 9.45
N GLU A 172 -26.99 4.99 9.72
CA GLU A 172 -26.09 4.14 10.50
C GLU A 172 -25.06 3.46 9.60
N PRO A 173 -23.81 3.32 10.07
CA PRO A 173 -22.77 2.62 9.29
C PRO A 173 -23.15 1.14 9.15
N ILE A 174 -22.90 0.60 7.94
CA ILE A 174 -23.02 -0.84 7.66
C ILE A 174 -21.83 -1.64 8.17
N VAL A 175 -20.69 -0.97 8.38
CA VAL A 175 -19.49 -1.51 9.04
C VAL A 175 -19.00 -0.50 10.07
N ARG A 176 -18.68 -0.97 11.27
CA ARG A 176 -18.01 -0.20 12.32
C ARG A 176 -17.15 -1.18 13.13
N GLU A 177 -15.89 -1.31 12.72
CA GLU A 177 -15.04 -2.36 13.26
C GLU A 177 -13.66 -1.82 13.67
N LEU A 178 -13.15 -2.42 14.75
CA LEU A 178 -11.77 -2.26 15.20
C LEU A 178 -11.04 -3.57 14.93
N SER A 179 -9.90 -3.49 14.27
CA SER A 179 -9.07 -4.65 13.98
C SER A 179 -7.62 -4.46 14.39
N VAL A 180 -6.89 -5.56 14.51
CA VAL A 180 -5.49 -5.60 14.93
C VAL A 180 -4.66 -6.27 13.85
N ASP A 181 -3.51 -5.68 13.57
CA ASP A 181 -2.49 -6.23 12.68
C ASP A 181 -1.21 -6.51 13.48
N ALA A 182 -0.47 -7.52 13.07
CA ALA A 182 0.84 -7.83 13.65
C ALA A 182 1.83 -8.18 12.54
N GLY A 183 3.08 -7.76 12.71
CA GLY A 183 4.12 -8.04 11.74
C GLY A 183 5.46 -8.34 12.38
N ALA A 184 6.25 -9.13 11.69
CA ALA A 184 7.64 -9.43 12.03
C ALA A 184 8.50 -9.33 10.78
N THR A 185 9.71 -8.80 10.93
CA THR A 185 10.71 -8.75 9.87
C THR A 185 12.05 -9.23 10.40
N TYR A 186 12.67 -10.15 9.66
CA TYR A 186 14.01 -10.64 9.91
C TYR A 186 14.92 -10.29 8.73
N ARG A 187 16.04 -9.63 9.02
CA ARG A 187 17.08 -9.22 8.05
C ARG A 187 18.36 -9.99 8.33
N PRO A 188 18.58 -11.18 7.69
CA PRO A 188 19.82 -11.95 7.87
C PRO A 188 21.05 -11.23 7.33
N SER A 189 20.88 -10.23 6.48
CA SER A 189 21.92 -9.34 5.98
C SER A 189 21.33 -7.97 5.63
N GLU A 190 22.18 -7.00 5.31
CA GLU A 190 21.76 -5.66 4.87
C GLU A 190 20.92 -5.68 3.58
N THR A 191 21.03 -6.74 2.77
CA THR A 191 20.36 -6.85 1.47
C THR A 191 19.16 -7.77 1.47
N PHE A 192 19.03 -8.69 2.42
CA PHE A 192 17.94 -9.66 2.47
C PHE A 192 17.00 -9.41 3.65
N ALA A 193 15.70 -9.50 3.38
CA ALA A 193 14.68 -9.45 4.39
C ALA A 193 13.63 -10.56 4.17
N ILE A 194 13.12 -11.09 5.26
CA ILE A 194 12.00 -12.03 5.30
C ILE A 194 10.98 -11.45 6.25
N ALA A 195 9.70 -11.48 5.89
CA ALA A 195 8.63 -10.93 6.70
C ALA A 195 7.46 -11.90 6.84
N LEU A 196 6.77 -11.76 7.97
CA LEU A 196 5.49 -12.42 8.25
C LEU A 196 4.52 -11.38 8.80
N VAL A 197 3.31 -11.32 8.26
CA VAL A 197 2.31 -10.31 8.60
C VAL A 197 0.94 -10.95 8.72
N GLY A 198 0.29 -10.77 9.87
CA GLY A 198 -1.12 -11.06 10.04
C GLY A 198 -1.92 -9.77 10.03
N THR A 199 -2.98 -9.69 9.24
CA THR A 199 -3.87 -8.53 9.21
C THR A 199 -5.27 -8.89 9.65
N ASN A 200 -5.94 -7.92 10.29
CA ASN A 200 -7.31 -8.04 10.80
C ASN A 200 -7.50 -9.29 11.69
N LEU A 201 -6.57 -9.49 12.62
CA LEU A 201 -6.48 -10.66 13.51
C LEU A 201 -7.61 -10.74 14.57
N SER A 202 -8.43 -9.71 14.70
CA SER A 202 -9.65 -9.72 15.51
C SER A 202 -10.81 -10.46 14.84
N GLU A 203 -10.60 -11.00 13.65
CA GLU A 203 -11.56 -11.79 12.86
C GLU A 203 -12.93 -11.10 12.68
N PRO A 204 -13.00 -9.96 12.00
CA PRO A 204 -14.28 -9.25 11.78
C PRO A 204 -15.32 -10.07 11.00
N GLY A 205 -14.87 -11.10 10.26
CA GLY A 205 -15.76 -12.07 9.61
C GLY A 205 -16.41 -11.59 8.32
N HIS A 206 -15.85 -10.55 7.67
CA HIS A 206 -16.35 -10.02 6.39
C HIS A 206 -15.21 -9.52 5.48
N GLY A 207 -15.46 -9.42 4.17
CA GLY A 207 -14.46 -9.09 3.15
C GLY A 207 -13.94 -7.65 3.18
N PHE A 208 -14.55 -6.73 3.94
CA PHE A 208 -14.02 -5.36 4.11
C PHE A 208 -12.75 -5.32 4.98
N LEU A 209 -12.64 -6.25 5.90
CA LEU A 209 -11.49 -6.43 6.79
C LEU A 209 -11.06 -7.91 6.75
N PRO A 210 -10.50 -8.38 5.63
CA PRO A 210 -10.15 -9.79 5.49
C PRO A 210 -9.04 -10.16 6.47
N THR A 211 -9.27 -11.24 7.23
CA THR A 211 -8.23 -11.84 8.05
C THR A 211 -7.24 -12.55 7.14
N THR A 212 -6.01 -12.10 7.12
CA THR A 212 -5.00 -12.67 6.23
C THR A 212 -3.69 -12.99 6.96
N LEU A 213 -2.95 -13.94 6.40
CA LEU A 213 -1.56 -14.21 6.76
C LEU A 213 -0.69 -14.05 5.51
N GLY A 214 0.24 -13.12 5.56
CA GLY A 214 1.16 -12.82 4.47
C GLY A 214 2.60 -13.13 4.84
N ALA A 215 3.36 -13.65 3.88
CA ALA A 215 4.81 -13.81 3.96
C ALA A 215 5.46 -13.10 2.79
N GLY A 216 6.63 -12.49 3.03
CA GLY A 216 7.40 -11.80 2.01
C GLY A 216 8.89 -12.14 2.10
N ILE A 217 9.54 -12.18 0.95
CA ILE A 217 10.98 -12.25 0.83
C ILE A 217 11.46 -11.14 -0.10
N GLY A 218 12.42 -10.36 0.36
CA GLY A 218 12.92 -9.20 -0.37
C GLY A 218 14.44 -9.20 -0.47
N TYR A 219 14.92 -8.74 -1.62
CA TYR A 219 16.30 -8.39 -1.86
C TYR A 219 16.36 -6.90 -2.17
N GLY A 220 17.07 -6.12 -1.35
CA GLY A 220 17.17 -4.67 -1.49
C GLY A 220 18.61 -4.19 -1.44
N GLN A 221 18.98 -3.40 -2.43
CA GLN A 221 20.19 -2.57 -2.46
C GLN A 221 19.81 -1.14 -2.75
N ARG A 222 20.75 -0.20 -2.59
CA ARG A 222 20.50 1.23 -2.84
C ARG A 222 19.82 1.53 -4.19
N GLN A 223 20.12 0.77 -5.24
CA GLN A 223 19.65 1.03 -6.60
C GLN A 223 18.59 0.04 -7.09
N LEU A 224 18.41 -1.08 -6.42
CA LEU A 224 17.51 -2.14 -6.86
C LEU A 224 16.87 -2.83 -5.66
N GLY A 225 15.55 -2.94 -5.67
CA GLY A 225 14.76 -3.77 -4.78
C GLY A 225 13.93 -4.76 -5.58
N VAL A 226 13.88 -6.00 -5.13
CA VAL A 226 13.00 -7.04 -5.68
C VAL A 226 12.34 -7.76 -4.51
N GLU A 227 11.03 -7.93 -4.58
CA GLU A 227 10.27 -8.57 -3.53
C GLU A 227 9.24 -9.53 -4.11
N ALA A 228 9.02 -10.65 -3.43
CA ALA A 228 7.95 -11.60 -3.72
C ALA A 228 7.18 -11.89 -2.43
N ASP A 229 5.85 -11.79 -2.51
CA ASP A 229 4.92 -11.96 -1.41
C ASP A 229 3.89 -13.04 -1.71
N LEU A 230 3.47 -13.74 -0.66
CA LEU A 230 2.34 -14.67 -0.63
C LEU A 230 1.37 -14.22 0.45
N VAL A 231 0.08 -14.25 0.19
CA VAL A 231 -0.98 -13.94 1.17
C VAL A 231 -2.06 -15.00 1.13
N LEU A 232 -2.37 -15.55 2.27
CA LEU A 232 -3.54 -16.40 2.50
C LEU A 232 -4.67 -15.54 3.03
N ASP A 233 -5.82 -15.55 2.37
CA ASP A 233 -7.05 -14.91 2.79
C ASP A 233 -8.00 -15.96 3.36
N PHE A 234 -8.43 -15.79 4.61
CA PHE A 234 -9.23 -16.77 5.34
C PHE A 234 -10.72 -16.43 5.41
N THR A 235 -11.11 -15.18 5.07
CA THR A 235 -12.46 -14.69 5.37
C THR A 235 -13.22 -14.07 4.21
N THR A 236 -12.55 -13.65 3.14
CA THR A 236 -13.25 -13.04 2.00
C THR A 236 -14.05 -14.04 1.19
N TRP A 237 -13.52 -15.25 1.07
CA TRP A 237 -14.06 -16.31 0.24
C TRP A 237 -14.54 -17.49 1.08
N ASP A 238 -15.40 -18.34 0.52
CA ASP A 238 -15.89 -19.57 1.18
C ASP A 238 -14.79 -20.58 1.52
N ARG A 239 -13.59 -20.36 0.99
CA ARG A 239 -12.39 -21.17 1.23
C ARG A 239 -11.17 -20.25 1.35
N THR A 240 -10.10 -20.78 1.93
CA THR A 240 -8.81 -20.07 1.98
C THR A 240 -8.25 -19.89 0.57
N GLU A 241 -8.00 -18.65 0.20
CA GLU A 241 -7.47 -18.29 -1.10
C GLU A 241 -6.06 -17.71 -1.02
N LEU A 242 -5.28 -17.95 -2.08
CA LEU A 242 -3.90 -17.50 -2.18
C LEU A 242 -3.78 -16.32 -3.15
N ARG A 243 -3.10 -15.27 -2.69
CA ARG A 243 -2.65 -14.16 -3.52
C ARG A 243 -1.13 -14.17 -3.63
N THR A 244 -0.61 -14.00 -4.82
CA THR A 244 0.84 -13.91 -5.08
C THR A 244 1.18 -12.56 -5.71
N MET A 245 2.28 -11.96 -5.27
CA MET A 245 2.72 -10.66 -5.75
C MET A 245 4.23 -10.67 -5.97
N VAL A 246 4.66 -9.98 -7.01
CA VAL A 246 6.08 -9.71 -7.27
C VAL A 246 6.23 -8.25 -7.63
N GLY A 247 7.22 -7.59 -7.03
CA GLY A 247 7.54 -6.18 -7.26
C GLY A 247 9.01 -5.95 -7.49
N VAL A 248 9.32 -4.96 -8.30
CA VAL A 248 10.68 -4.47 -8.53
C VAL A 248 10.70 -2.95 -8.43
N GLU A 249 11.72 -2.44 -7.77
CA GLU A 249 12.04 -1.01 -7.69
C GLU A 249 13.46 -0.78 -8.18
N ALA A 250 13.67 0.27 -8.98
CA ALA A 250 14.99 0.68 -9.43
C ALA A 250 15.16 2.20 -9.24
N LEU A 251 16.28 2.61 -8.65
CA LEU A 251 16.69 4.01 -8.56
C LEU A 251 17.65 4.31 -9.71
N VAL A 252 17.21 5.17 -10.64
CA VAL A 252 17.98 5.62 -11.79
C VAL A 252 18.59 6.98 -11.48
N GLY A 253 19.90 7.03 -11.44
CA GLY A 253 20.62 8.20 -10.93
C GLY A 253 20.40 8.38 -9.43
N GLU A 254 20.11 9.62 -9.02
CA GLU A 254 19.92 9.97 -7.61
C GLU A 254 18.45 10.32 -7.27
N HIS A 255 17.62 10.53 -8.30
CA HIS A 255 16.31 11.16 -8.12
C HIS A 255 15.14 10.42 -8.77
N LEU A 256 15.38 9.48 -9.69
CA LEU A 256 14.31 8.84 -10.44
C LEU A 256 14.08 7.42 -9.94
N GLY A 257 12.97 7.20 -9.28
CA GLY A 257 12.48 5.85 -8.94
C GLY A 257 11.61 5.29 -10.06
N LEU A 258 11.88 4.07 -10.50
CA LEU A 258 11.03 3.30 -11.41
C LEU A 258 10.57 2.03 -10.71
N ARG A 259 9.29 1.72 -10.85
CA ARG A 259 8.68 0.55 -10.19
C ARG A 259 7.80 -0.21 -11.15
N ALA A 260 7.75 -1.53 -10.98
CA ALA A 260 6.81 -2.39 -11.66
C ALA A 260 6.41 -3.55 -10.76
N GLY A 261 5.24 -4.11 -11.00
CA GLY A 261 4.74 -5.23 -10.22
C GLY A 261 3.71 -6.06 -10.98
N TYR A 262 3.52 -7.26 -10.49
CA TYR A 262 2.50 -8.17 -10.96
C TYR A 262 1.84 -8.86 -9.76
N ARG A 263 0.52 -9.07 -9.86
CA ARG A 263 -0.28 -9.76 -8.86
C ARG A 263 -1.19 -10.78 -9.53
N TYR A 264 -1.28 -11.93 -8.91
CA TYR A 264 -2.34 -12.91 -9.13
C TYR A 264 -3.13 -13.09 -7.83
N ASP A 265 -4.44 -13.04 -7.93
CA ASP A 265 -5.39 -13.25 -6.83
C ASP A 265 -6.23 -14.49 -7.13
N GLY A 266 -6.03 -15.56 -6.34
CA GLY A 266 -6.73 -16.82 -6.56
C GLY A 266 -8.22 -16.74 -6.27
N GLY A 267 -8.64 -15.95 -5.31
CA GLY A 267 -10.05 -15.79 -4.96
C GLY A 267 -10.86 -15.08 -6.03
N ALA A 268 -10.34 -13.99 -6.55
CA ALA A 268 -10.95 -13.24 -7.64
C ALA A 268 -10.59 -13.79 -9.03
N GLU A 269 -9.75 -14.84 -9.12
CA GLU A 269 -9.13 -15.32 -10.38
C GLU A 269 -8.48 -14.18 -11.19
N GLY A 270 -7.97 -13.18 -10.44
CA GLY A 270 -7.62 -11.87 -10.97
C GLY A 270 -6.13 -11.73 -11.29
N HIS A 271 -5.82 -11.13 -12.44
CA HIS A 271 -4.47 -10.79 -12.85
C HIS A 271 -4.31 -9.28 -12.97
N ALA A 272 -3.32 -8.71 -12.31
CA ALA A 272 -3.02 -7.29 -12.40
C ALA A 272 -1.53 -7.04 -12.65
N ALA A 273 -1.24 -6.01 -13.43
CA ALA A 273 0.09 -5.46 -13.59
C ALA A 273 0.09 -3.99 -13.15
N SER A 274 1.21 -3.54 -12.62
CA SER A 274 1.40 -2.18 -12.16
C SER A 274 2.73 -1.60 -12.61
N ALA A 275 2.76 -0.27 -12.71
CA ALA A 275 3.95 0.50 -12.95
C ALA A 275 3.88 1.81 -12.17
N GLY A 276 5.04 2.38 -11.85
CA GLY A 276 5.12 3.65 -11.16
C GLY A 276 6.43 4.37 -11.39
N ILE A 277 6.37 5.67 -11.20
CA ILE A 277 7.49 6.58 -11.27
C ILE A 277 7.53 7.46 -10.03
N ALA A 278 8.72 7.73 -9.52
CA ALA A 278 8.91 8.61 -8.38
C ALA A 278 10.00 9.64 -8.68
N TYR A 279 9.77 10.88 -8.29
CA TYR A 279 10.81 11.87 -8.13
C TYR A 279 11.21 11.92 -6.65
N ILE A 280 12.46 11.59 -6.38
CA ILE A 280 13.00 11.46 -5.02
C ILE A 280 14.00 12.58 -4.80
N HIS A 281 13.69 13.45 -3.87
CA HIS A 281 14.59 14.47 -3.34
C HIS A 281 14.78 14.26 -1.85
N ARG A 282 15.81 14.82 -1.26
CA ARG A 282 16.13 14.66 0.15
C ARG A 282 14.95 14.98 1.09
N GLU A 283 14.21 16.04 0.77
CA GLU A 283 13.10 16.54 1.59
C GLU A 283 11.73 16.09 1.09
N LEU A 284 11.64 15.67 -0.19
CA LEU A 284 10.38 15.51 -0.89
C LEU A 284 10.40 14.29 -1.79
N VAL A 285 9.33 13.50 -1.75
CA VAL A 285 9.05 12.46 -2.75
C VAL A 285 7.71 12.73 -3.40
N LEU A 286 7.68 12.70 -4.73
CA LEU A 286 6.47 12.72 -5.55
C LEU A 286 6.37 11.38 -6.26
N ASP A 287 5.24 10.72 -6.11
CA ASP A 287 4.98 9.40 -6.67
C ASP A 287 3.75 9.41 -7.58
N LEU A 288 3.84 8.70 -8.69
CA LEU A 288 2.71 8.35 -9.55
C LEU A 288 2.74 6.84 -9.81
N ALA A 289 1.61 6.18 -9.66
CA ALA A 289 1.48 4.77 -9.97
C ALA A 289 0.16 4.47 -10.67
N VAL A 290 0.17 3.44 -11.52
CA VAL A 290 -1.00 2.89 -12.20
C VAL A 290 -0.97 1.38 -12.05
N ARG A 291 -2.10 0.79 -11.70
CA ARG A 291 -2.34 -0.66 -11.74
C ARG A 291 -3.52 -0.94 -12.66
N ARG A 292 -3.38 -1.95 -13.48
CA ARG A 292 -4.45 -2.46 -14.32
C ARG A 292 -4.74 -3.91 -13.96
N LEU A 293 -5.94 -4.18 -13.48
CA LEU A 293 -6.54 -5.49 -13.44
C LEU A 293 -7.06 -5.79 -14.86
N PHE A 294 -6.75 -6.96 -15.41
CA PHE A 294 -7.11 -7.31 -16.80
C PHE A 294 -7.81 -8.66 -16.90
N SER A 295 -8.10 -9.31 -15.80
CA SER A 295 -8.91 -10.53 -15.70
C SER A 295 -9.42 -10.69 -14.27
N PRO A 296 -10.67 -11.17 -14.03
CA PRO A 296 -11.72 -11.40 -15.01
C PRO A 296 -12.28 -10.09 -15.60
N ASP A 297 -12.36 -9.03 -14.79
CA ASP A 297 -12.82 -7.72 -15.21
C ASP A 297 -11.66 -6.73 -15.34
N THR A 298 -11.90 -5.64 -16.04
CA THR A 298 -10.87 -4.60 -16.18
C THR A 298 -11.11 -3.46 -15.19
N LEU A 299 -10.14 -3.24 -14.30
CA LEU A 299 -10.17 -2.14 -13.34
C LEU A 299 -8.83 -1.41 -13.35
N THR A 300 -8.87 -0.10 -13.49
CA THR A 300 -7.69 0.76 -13.41
C THR A 300 -7.65 1.44 -12.03
N THR A 301 -6.49 1.44 -11.42
CA THR A 301 -6.21 2.20 -10.20
C THR A 301 -5.07 3.16 -10.48
N ILE A 302 -5.25 4.43 -10.16
CA ILE A 302 -4.24 5.49 -10.30
C ILE A 302 -3.99 6.08 -8.93
N VAL A 303 -2.73 6.21 -8.52
CA VAL A 303 -2.36 6.84 -7.24
C VAL A 303 -1.33 7.93 -7.49
N LEU A 304 -1.61 9.10 -6.89
CA LEU A 304 -0.66 10.19 -6.73
C LEU A 304 -0.25 10.24 -5.26
N GLY A 305 1.04 10.31 -4.99
CA GLY A 305 1.61 10.37 -3.64
C GLY A 305 2.54 11.55 -3.47
N PHE A 306 2.52 12.08 -2.25
CA PHE A 306 3.41 13.13 -1.79
C PHE A 306 3.94 12.74 -0.41
N THR A 307 5.26 12.81 -0.21
CA THR A 307 5.88 12.62 1.10
C THR A 307 6.87 13.73 1.35
N TYR A 308 6.79 14.35 2.52
CA TYR A 308 7.73 15.36 2.99
C TYR A 308 8.50 14.84 4.20
N HIS A 309 9.82 14.82 4.10
CA HIS A 309 10.72 14.42 5.16
C HIS A 309 11.06 15.65 6.00
N LEU A 310 10.62 15.66 7.26
CA LEU A 310 10.98 16.68 8.22
C LEU A 310 12.38 16.34 8.74
N GLU A 311 13.40 16.96 8.21
CA GLU A 311 14.69 16.97 8.88
C GLU A 311 14.54 17.77 10.17
N ALA A 312 14.49 17.06 11.28
CA ALA A 312 14.53 17.67 12.60
C ALA A 312 15.94 18.23 12.83
N THR A 313 16.25 19.33 12.20
CA THR A 313 17.45 20.15 12.53
C THR A 313 17.46 20.60 14.01
N ALA A 314 16.34 20.43 14.72
CA ALA A 314 16.19 20.75 16.14
C ALA A 314 16.10 19.51 17.07
N LEU A 315 15.91 18.30 16.52
CA LEU A 315 15.66 17.08 17.30
C LEU A 315 16.71 15.97 17.06
N THR A 316 17.47 16.04 15.97
CA THR A 316 18.61 15.15 15.76
C THR A 316 19.88 15.83 16.23
N PRO A 317 20.63 15.25 17.19
CA PRO A 317 21.97 15.74 17.49
C PRO A 317 22.79 15.74 16.19
N SER A 318 23.40 16.87 15.89
CA SER A 318 24.37 16.93 14.79
C SER A 318 25.46 15.87 15.05
N PRO A 319 26.01 15.17 14.03
CA PRO A 319 27.09 14.21 14.24
C PRO A 319 28.35 14.78 14.92
N GLY A 320 28.37 16.08 15.21
CA GLY A 320 29.43 16.77 15.93
C GLY A 320 29.12 17.10 17.38
N ASP A 321 27.92 16.83 17.89
CA ASP A 321 27.49 17.19 19.25
C ASP A 321 27.62 16.03 20.28
N THR A 322 28.48 15.06 20.01
CA THR A 322 28.91 14.10 21.02
C THR A 322 29.92 14.76 21.96
N PHE A 323 29.44 15.15 23.12
CA PHE A 323 30.32 15.43 24.28
C PHE A 323 30.66 14.15 25.03
#